data_1c7bce67698b7e9563a65b7a229e2706
#
_entry.id   1c7bce67698b7e9563a65b7a229e2706
#
_cell.length_a   1.000
_cell.length_b   1.000
_cell.length_c   1.000
_cell.angle_alpha   90.00
_cell.angle_beta   90.00
_cell.angle_gamma   90.00
#
_symmetry.space_group_name_H-M   'P 1'
#
loop_
_entity.id
_entity.type
_entity.pdbx_description
1 polymer ?
#
loop_
_entity_poly.entity_id
_entity_poly.type
_entity_poly.pdbx_seq_one_letter_code
_entity_poly.pdbx_strand_id
1 'polypeptide(L)'
;MGNRAVSQGLIELGERIRKRRQEVHLSQEAFAEKVGISVNTVSRVEGGQTAMSIEIFKKMVEILEVDADDLLGKCPKEKEKNKYDTLVRRIQQLKENEQKIVLQTMEVLIDGINKFHK
;
A
#
# COMPACT_ATOMS: atom_id res chain seq x y z
N MET A 1 32.97 -1.25 5.57
CA MET A 1 32.50 -1.29 5.40
C MET A 1 31.64 -1.49 5.38
N GLY A 2 31.43 -1.47 5.49
CA GLY A 2 30.67 -1.83 5.40
C GLY A 2 29.86 -1.88 5.12
N ASN A 3 29.71 -1.79 4.91
CA ASN A 3 28.78 -1.86 4.74
C ASN A 3 28.02 -2.26 4.30
N ARG A 4 28.14 -2.75 4.06
CA ARG A 4 27.35 -3.21 3.63
C ARG A 4 26.28 -3.52 4.33
N ALA A 5 26.03 -2.92 5.10
CA ALA A 5 24.87 -3.10 5.92
C ALA A 5 23.65 -3.00 5.06
N VAL A 6 22.89 -4.07 5.04
CA VAL A 6 21.63 -4.11 4.32
C VAL A 6 20.72 -3.12 5.02
N SER A 7 20.18 -2.15 4.30
CA SER A 7 19.28 -1.17 4.91
C SER A 7 18.00 -1.84 5.34
N GLN A 8 17.47 -1.39 6.47
CA GLN A 8 16.20 -1.90 6.98
C GLN A 8 15.08 -1.66 5.95
N GLY A 9 15.16 -0.54 5.23
CA GLY A 9 14.19 -0.24 4.18
C GLY A 9 14.18 -1.26 3.06
N LEU A 10 15.35 -1.76 2.65
CA LEU A 10 15.44 -2.78 1.62
C LEU A 10 14.88 -4.11 2.11
N ILE A 11 15.12 -4.45 3.36
CA ILE A 11 14.58 -5.68 3.94
C ILE A 11 13.07 -5.63 3.94
N GLU A 12 12.50 -4.54 4.41
CA GLU A 12 11.04 -4.39 4.48
C GLU A 12 10.41 -4.37 3.09
N LEU A 13 11.02 -3.67 2.16
CA LEU A 13 10.55 -3.64 0.78
C LEU A 13 10.56 -5.05 0.19
N GLY A 14 11.65 -5.78 0.38
CA GLY A 14 11.78 -7.14 -0.13
C GLY A 14 10.71 -8.06 0.43
N GLU A 15 10.40 -7.94 1.71
CA GLU A 15 9.35 -8.73 2.35
C GLU A 15 7.98 -8.43 1.76
N ARG A 16 7.69 -7.18 1.49
CA ARG A 16 6.41 -6.77 0.90
C ARG A 16 6.28 -7.28 -0.53
N ILE A 17 7.36 -7.22 -1.29
CA ILE A 17 7.39 -7.75 -2.66
C ILE A 17 7.12 -9.25 -2.62
N ARG A 18 7.79 -9.97 -1.74
CA ARG A 18 7.63 -11.43 -1.62
C ARG A 18 6.20 -11.78 -1.23
N LYS A 19 5.66 -11.09 -0.24
CA LYS A 19 4.31 -11.33 0.24
C LYS A 19 3.29 -11.14 -0.88
N ARG A 20 3.40 -10.02 -1.59
CA ARG A 20 2.48 -9.73 -2.67
C ARG A 20 2.63 -10.72 -3.82
N ARG A 21 3.86 -11.11 -4.13
CA ARG A 21 4.11 -12.13 -5.15
C ARG A 21 3.37 -13.41 -4.82
N GLN A 22 3.43 -13.83 -3.57
CA GLN A 22 2.73 -15.03 -3.11
C GLN A 22 1.22 -14.86 -3.18
N GLU A 23 0.72 -13.66 -2.85
CA GLU A 23 -0.71 -13.37 -2.93
C GLU A 23 -1.25 -13.46 -4.35
N VAL A 24 -0.47 -13.09 -5.34
CA VAL A 24 -0.87 -13.21 -6.74
C VAL A 24 -0.45 -14.54 -7.36
N HIS A 25 0.01 -15.47 -6.53
CA HIS A 25 0.31 -16.86 -6.92
C HIS A 25 1.41 -16.98 -7.97
N LEU A 26 2.43 -16.13 -7.89
CA LEU A 26 3.58 -16.21 -8.77
C LEU A 26 4.76 -16.85 -8.05
N SER A 27 5.45 -17.79 -8.73
CA SER A 27 6.72 -18.28 -8.24
C SER A 27 7.81 -17.22 -8.47
N GLN A 28 8.94 -17.38 -7.80
CA GLN A 28 10.07 -16.49 -8.06
C GLN A 28 10.49 -16.54 -9.52
N GLU A 29 10.45 -17.73 -10.10
CA GLU A 29 10.83 -17.95 -11.50
C GLU A 29 9.88 -17.23 -12.45
N ALA A 30 8.57 -17.39 -12.23
CA ALA A 30 7.57 -16.74 -13.07
C ALA A 30 7.65 -15.22 -12.93
N PHE A 31 7.86 -14.75 -11.71
CA PHE A 31 7.98 -13.32 -11.45
C PHE A 31 9.23 -12.75 -12.14
N ALA A 32 10.36 -13.45 -12.02
CA ALA A 32 11.61 -13.04 -12.64
C ALA A 32 11.45 -12.92 -14.16
N GLU A 33 10.78 -13.90 -14.77
CA GLU A 33 10.53 -13.89 -16.20
C GLU A 33 9.70 -12.70 -16.63
N LYS A 34 8.63 -12.41 -15.88
CA LYS A 34 7.75 -11.29 -16.20
C LYS A 34 8.46 -9.95 -16.04
N VAL A 35 9.31 -9.83 -15.03
CA VAL A 35 10.06 -8.59 -14.77
C VAL A 35 11.22 -8.43 -15.74
N GLY A 36 11.77 -9.55 -16.23
CA GLY A 36 12.92 -9.54 -17.13
C GLY A 36 14.25 -9.54 -16.40
N ILE A 37 14.31 -10.18 -15.23
CA ILE A 37 15.54 -10.32 -14.45
C ILE A 37 15.73 -11.79 -14.09
N SER A 38 16.88 -12.12 -13.53
CA SER A 38 17.16 -13.50 -13.13
C SER A 38 16.42 -13.85 -11.83
N VAL A 39 16.15 -15.14 -11.67
CA VAL A 39 15.59 -15.67 -10.42
C VAL A 39 16.47 -15.31 -9.23
N ASN A 40 17.77 -15.37 -9.44
CA ASN A 40 18.73 -15.03 -8.39
C ASN A 40 18.57 -13.58 -7.96
N THR A 41 18.33 -12.69 -8.92
CA THR A 41 18.09 -11.27 -8.60
C THR A 41 16.80 -11.10 -7.79
N VAL A 42 15.73 -11.79 -8.18
CA VAL A 42 14.47 -11.76 -7.42
C VAL A 42 14.71 -12.20 -5.97
N SER A 43 15.41 -13.31 -5.82
CA SER A 43 15.71 -13.85 -4.48
C SER A 43 16.47 -12.83 -3.63
N ARG A 44 17.45 -12.17 -4.22
CA ARG A 44 18.26 -11.17 -3.49
C ARG A 44 17.46 -9.93 -3.17
N VAL A 45 16.60 -9.48 -4.07
CA VAL A 45 15.73 -8.33 -3.82
C VAL A 45 14.75 -8.65 -2.69
N GLU A 46 14.12 -9.82 -2.73
CA GLU A 46 13.18 -10.23 -1.69
C GLU A 46 13.86 -10.40 -0.35
N GLY A 47 15.12 -10.79 -0.35
CA GLY A 47 15.90 -10.92 0.87
C GLY A 47 16.47 -9.60 1.39
N GLY A 48 16.25 -8.51 0.68
CA GLY A 48 16.76 -7.22 1.07
C GLY A 48 18.26 -7.05 0.86
N GLN A 49 18.86 -7.90 0.04
CA GLN A 49 20.31 -7.91 -0.14
C GLN A 49 20.79 -6.97 -1.22
N THR A 50 19.90 -6.51 -2.08
CA THR A 50 20.26 -5.62 -3.16
C THR A 50 19.13 -4.66 -3.47
N ALA A 51 19.50 -3.48 -3.90
CA ALA A 51 18.56 -2.50 -4.40
C ALA A 51 18.21 -2.82 -5.85
N MET A 52 17.22 -2.16 -6.38
CA MET A 52 16.83 -2.31 -7.77
C MET A 52 16.71 -0.95 -8.41
N SER A 53 16.76 -0.92 -9.74
CA SER A 53 16.55 0.32 -10.47
C SER A 53 15.07 0.71 -10.40
N ILE A 54 14.79 1.98 -10.67
CA ILE A 54 13.41 2.47 -10.72
C ILE A 54 12.64 1.76 -11.83
N GLU A 55 13.29 1.46 -12.95
CA GLU A 55 12.65 0.76 -14.06
C GLU A 55 12.17 -0.63 -13.64
N ILE A 56 13.02 -1.36 -12.93
CA ILE A 56 12.67 -2.69 -12.41
C ILE A 56 11.54 -2.58 -11.39
N PHE A 57 11.63 -1.60 -10.49
CA PHE A 57 10.59 -1.38 -9.50
C PHE A 57 9.25 -1.11 -10.15
N LYS A 58 9.21 -0.27 -11.19
CA LYS A 58 7.98 0.03 -11.91
C LYS A 58 7.37 -1.23 -12.53
N LYS A 59 8.19 -2.08 -13.11
CA LYS A 59 7.71 -3.35 -13.67
C LYS A 59 7.13 -4.26 -12.61
N MET A 60 7.80 -4.32 -11.45
CA MET A 60 7.29 -5.13 -10.33
C MET A 60 5.92 -4.63 -9.85
N VAL A 61 5.77 -3.32 -9.72
CA VAL A 61 4.50 -2.71 -9.31
C VAL A 61 3.38 -3.10 -10.28
N GLU A 62 3.64 -3.03 -11.58
CA GLU A 62 2.66 -3.39 -12.58
C GLU A 62 2.29 -4.86 -12.53
N ILE A 63 3.29 -5.73 -12.42
CA ILE A 63 3.07 -7.18 -12.41
C ILE A 63 2.34 -7.61 -11.15
N LEU A 64 2.69 -7.01 -10.01
CA LEU A 64 2.08 -7.33 -8.72
C LEU A 64 0.73 -6.65 -8.52
N GLU A 65 0.37 -5.72 -9.40
CA GLU A 65 -0.91 -5.02 -9.34
C GLU A 65 -1.15 -4.36 -7.99
N VAL A 66 -0.13 -3.64 -7.52
CA VAL A 66 -0.21 -2.90 -6.25
C VAL A 66 0.21 -1.46 -6.49
N ASP A 67 -0.12 -0.59 -5.57
CA ASP A 67 0.39 0.77 -5.59
C ASP A 67 1.83 0.78 -5.10
N ALA A 68 2.65 1.64 -5.71
CA ALA A 68 4.03 1.80 -5.27
C ALA A 68 4.10 2.17 -3.78
N ASP A 69 3.16 2.97 -3.33
CA ASP A 69 3.09 3.39 -1.92
C ASP A 69 2.94 2.20 -0.98
N ASP A 70 2.16 1.20 -1.38
CA ASP A 70 1.96 0.00 -0.56
C ASP A 70 3.25 -0.78 -0.41
N LEU A 71 4.03 -0.89 -1.48
CA LEU A 71 5.31 -1.57 -1.41
C LEU A 71 6.35 -0.77 -0.64
N LEU A 72 6.32 0.55 -0.77
CA LEU A 72 7.27 1.42 -0.09
C LEU A 72 6.97 1.61 1.39
N GLY A 73 5.81 1.14 1.83
CA GLY A 73 5.53 1.07 3.25
C GLY A 73 4.91 2.33 3.82
N LYS A 74 3.85 2.81 3.22
CA LYS A 74 3.11 3.90 3.83
C LYS A 74 2.59 3.47 5.19
N CYS A 75 2.55 4.42 6.09
CA CYS A 75 2.12 4.22 7.46
C CYS A 75 0.71 3.63 7.52
N PRO A 76 0.45 2.61 8.37
CA PRO A 76 -0.90 2.07 8.54
C PRO A 76 -1.96 3.11 8.87
N LYS A 77 -1.55 4.18 9.55
CA LYS A 77 -2.47 5.29 9.84
C LYS A 77 -3.00 5.94 8.58
N GLU A 78 -2.23 5.94 7.52
CA GLU A 78 -2.66 6.50 6.25
C GLU A 78 -3.69 5.61 5.56
N LYS A 79 -3.61 4.31 5.75
CA LYS A 79 -4.63 3.39 5.25
C LYS A 79 -5.96 3.63 5.94
N GLU A 80 -5.95 3.93 7.23
CA GLU A 80 -7.16 4.29 7.96
C GLU A 80 -7.72 5.62 7.46
N LYS A 81 -6.84 6.59 7.23
CA LYS A 81 -7.25 7.86 6.64
C LYS A 81 -7.92 7.64 5.29
N ASN A 82 -7.41 6.71 4.50
CA ASN A 82 -7.98 6.42 3.18
C ASN A 82 -9.43 5.97 3.25
N LYS A 83 -9.83 5.27 4.31
CA LYS A 83 -11.23 4.90 4.50
C LYS A 83 -12.10 6.15 4.61
N TYR A 84 -11.68 7.10 5.44
CA TYR A 84 -12.45 8.32 5.65
C TYR A 84 -12.38 9.22 4.42
N ASP A 85 -11.22 9.26 3.76
CA ASP A 85 -11.05 10.06 2.55
C ASP A 85 -11.99 9.62 1.45
N THR A 86 -12.19 8.32 1.27
CA THR A 86 -13.11 7.79 0.27
C THR A 86 -14.53 8.25 0.57
N LEU A 87 -14.92 8.18 1.84
CA LEU A 87 -16.25 8.60 2.25
C LEU A 87 -16.43 10.10 2.06
N VAL A 88 -15.42 10.90 2.43
CA VAL A 88 -15.45 12.35 2.24
C VAL A 88 -15.61 12.70 0.76
N ARG A 89 -14.88 12.01 -0.12
CA ARG A 89 -15.00 12.24 -1.55
C ARG A 89 -16.40 11.94 -2.07
N ARG A 90 -17.01 10.88 -1.57
CA ARG A 90 -18.38 10.52 -1.96
C ARG A 90 -19.35 11.61 -1.52
N ILE A 91 -19.16 12.16 -0.33
CA ILE A 91 -19.98 13.26 0.16
C ILE A 91 -19.79 14.50 -0.71
N GLN A 92 -18.55 14.80 -1.08
CA GLN A 92 -18.24 15.97 -1.91
C GLN A 92 -18.84 15.88 -3.32
N GLN A 93 -19.11 14.68 -3.80
CA GLN A 93 -19.73 14.48 -5.10
C GLN A 93 -21.25 14.66 -5.07
N LEU A 94 -21.85 14.75 -3.91
CA LEU A 94 -23.28 14.99 -3.77
C LEU A 94 -23.59 16.45 -4.04
N LYS A 95 -24.87 16.72 -4.33
CA LYS A 95 -25.33 18.09 -4.47
C LYS A 95 -25.28 18.80 -3.11
N GLU A 96 -25.21 20.12 -3.16
CA GLU A 96 -25.07 20.93 -1.95
C GLU A 96 -26.13 20.62 -0.90
N ASN A 97 -27.39 20.53 -1.32
CA ASN A 97 -28.48 20.22 -0.39
C ASN A 97 -28.37 18.80 0.17
N GLU A 98 -27.88 17.87 -0.65
CA GLU A 98 -27.66 16.50 -0.21
C GLU A 98 -26.51 16.40 0.79
N GLN A 99 -25.46 17.18 0.57
CA GLN A 99 -24.35 17.25 1.52
C GLN A 99 -24.83 17.73 2.90
N LYS A 100 -25.71 18.72 2.92
CA LYS A 100 -26.26 19.23 4.17
C LYS A 100 -27.02 18.16 4.92
N ILE A 101 -27.82 17.37 4.22
CA ILE A 101 -28.57 16.27 4.84
C ILE A 101 -27.64 15.27 5.49
N VAL A 102 -26.58 14.87 4.77
CA VAL A 102 -25.60 13.91 5.29
C VAL A 102 -24.91 14.46 6.52
N LEU A 103 -24.44 15.71 6.45
CA LEU A 103 -23.71 16.31 7.57
C LEU A 103 -24.60 16.47 8.80
N GLN A 104 -25.85 16.90 8.63
CA GLN A 104 -26.78 17.04 9.74
C GLN A 104 -27.08 15.69 10.39
N THR A 105 -27.25 14.66 9.57
CA THR A 105 -27.50 13.31 10.08
C THR A 105 -26.30 12.81 10.88
N MET A 106 -25.11 13.06 10.38
CA MET A 106 -23.87 12.65 11.07
C MET A 106 -23.72 13.37 12.40
N GLU A 107 -24.03 14.66 12.43
CA GLU A 107 -23.97 15.43 13.69
C GLU A 107 -24.92 14.87 14.73
N VAL A 108 -26.14 14.55 14.33
CA VAL A 108 -27.14 13.98 15.24
C VAL A 108 -26.65 12.64 15.80
N LEU A 109 -26.07 11.81 14.93
CA LEU A 109 -25.54 10.51 15.34
C LEU A 109 -24.38 10.67 16.33
N ILE A 110 -23.46 11.58 16.05
CA ILE A 110 -22.33 11.85 16.93
C ILE A 110 -22.80 12.34 18.29
N ASP A 111 -23.75 13.28 18.30
CA ASP A 111 -24.31 13.85 19.55
C ASP A 111 -25.00 12.75 20.35
N GLY A 112 -25.75 11.88 19.67
CA GLY A 112 -26.40 10.76 20.33
C GLY A 112 -25.42 9.80 20.99
N ILE A 113 -24.33 9.49 20.28
CA ILE A 113 -23.29 8.62 20.83
C ILE A 113 -22.62 9.27 22.04
N ASN A 114 -22.32 10.56 21.94
CA ASN A 114 -21.69 11.28 23.04
C ASN A 114 -22.56 11.32 24.30
N LYS A 115 -23.87 11.37 24.15
CA LYS A 115 -24.78 11.33 25.29
C LYS A 115 -24.68 10.02 26.06
N PHE A 116 -24.40 8.93 25.38
CA PHE A 116 -24.29 7.62 26.03
C PHE A 116 -22.92 7.38 26.64
N HIS A 117 -21.96 8.24 26.39
CA HIS A 117 -20.58 8.09 26.86
C HIS A 117 -20.28 8.94 28.09
N LYS A 118 -21.17 9.04 28.98
CA LYS A 118 -20.90 9.75 30.24
C LYS A 118 -20.32 8.86 31.29
#